data_496143b1e16423fee6452ef22e2ff46f
#
_entry.id   496143b1e16423fee6452ef22e2ff46f
#
_cell.length_a   1.000
_cell.length_b   1.000
_cell.length_c   1.000
_cell.angle_alpha   90.00
_cell.angle_beta   90.00
_cell.angle_gamma   90.00
#
_symmetry.space_group_name_H-M   'P 1'
#
loop_
_entity.id
_entity.type
_entity.pdbx_description
1 polymer ?
#
loop_
_entity_poly.entity_id
_entity_poly.type
_entity_poly.pdbx_seq_one_letter_code
_entity_poly.pdbx_strand_id
1 'polypeptide(L)'
;MTIFSKIAAGEIPSYKCAEDDRFYAFLDISPLAIGHTLVIPRQETDYIFDLDDDTLTALQVFTKKVALALRAACPCRKVAQVVLGLEVPHAHIHLIPMQSEADVDFRKEHLSPAPEVMQQTADRIFAEFQKL
;
A
#
# COMPACT_ATOMS: atom_id res chain seq x y z
N MET A 1 4.51 4.19 -19.18
CA MET A 1 3.69 3.93 -17.99
C MET A 1 4.30 2.80 -17.17
N THR A 2 4.39 3.00 -15.87
CA THR A 2 4.85 1.94 -14.97
C THR A 2 3.76 0.90 -14.77
N ILE A 3 4.14 -0.27 -14.23
CA ILE A 3 3.16 -1.29 -13.85
C ILE A 3 2.16 -0.72 -12.82
N PHE A 4 2.62 0.16 -11.92
CA PHE A 4 1.73 0.76 -10.92
C PHE A 4 0.75 1.76 -11.54
N SER A 5 1.17 2.52 -12.55
CA SER A 5 0.25 3.38 -13.32
C SER A 5 -0.86 2.56 -13.96
N LYS A 6 -0.52 1.41 -14.52
CA LYS A 6 -1.48 0.50 -15.15
C LYS A 6 -2.44 -0.10 -14.13
N ILE A 7 -1.94 -0.45 -12.95
CA ILE A 7 -2.76 -0.95 -11.85
C ILE A 7 -3.77 0.12 -11.41
N ALA A 8 -3.31 1.34 -11.18
CA ALA A 8 -4.18 2.44 -10.76
C ALA A 8 -5.24 2.79 -11.82
N ALA A 9 -4.90 2.61 -13.10
CA ALA A 9 -5.82 2.86 -14.21
C ALA A 9 -6.79 1.71 -14.46
N GLY A 10 -6.64 0.58 -13.76
CA GLY A 10 -7.49 -0.59 -13.93
C GLY A 10 -7.12 -1.49 -15.11
N GLU A 11 -5.99 -1.24 -15.76
CA GLU A 11 -5.52 -2.05 -16.90
C GLU A 11 -4.93 -3.38 -16.45
N ILE A 12 -4.39 -3.44 -15.23
CA ILE A 12 -3.87 -4.66 -14.62
C ILE A 12 -4.63 -4.91 -13.33
N PRO A 13 -5.10 -6.13 -13.08
CA PRO A 13 -5.82 -6.47 -11.86
C PRO A 13 -4.96 -6.25 -10.62
N SER A 14 -5.58 -5.87 -9.51
CA SER A 14 -4.93 -5.71 -8.22
C SER A 14 -5.93 -5.99 -7.11
N TYR A 15 -5.40 -6.20 -5.89
CA TYR A 15 -6.23 -6.33 -4.69
C TYR A 15 -6.40 -4.94 -4.08
N LYS A 16 -7.41 -4.21 -4.54
CA LYS A 16 -7.63 -2.82 -4.16
C LYS A 16 -8.03 -2.70 -2.68
N CYS A 17 -7.33 -1.82 -1.96
CA CYS A 17 -7.61 -1.53 -0.55
C CYS A 17 -8.29 -0.17 -0.35
N ALA A 18 -7.96 0.81 -1.18
CA ALA A 18 -8.49 2.17 -1.04
C ALA A 18 -8.20 2.95 -2.31
N GLU A 19 -8.97 4.02 -2.54
CA GLU A 19 -8.68 4.95 -3.64
C GLU A 19 -9.43 6.25 -3.46
N ASP A 20 -8.90 7.28 -4.08
CA ASP A 20 -9.61 8.52 -4.35
C ASP A 20 -9.19 9.01 -5.75
N ASP A 21 -9.47 10.26 -6.09
CA ASP A 21 -9.15 10.79 -7.43
C ASP A 21 -7.64 10.98 -7.66
N ARG A 22 -6.83 11.02 -6.61
CA ARG A 22 -5.38 11.29 -6.69
C ARG A 22 -4.52 10.10 -6.32
N PHE A 23 -5.01 9.17 -5.49
CA PHE A 23 -4.21 8.10 -4.89
C PHE A 23 -4.89 6.75 -4.99
N TYR A 24 -4.07 5.70 -4.90
CA TYR A 24 -4.54 4.33 -5.00
C TYR A 24 -3.74 3.45 -4.03
N ALA A 25 -4.42 2.52 -3.38
CA ALA A 25 -3.77 1.58 -2.47
C ALA A 25 -4.20 0.15 -2.79
N PHE A 26 -3.24 -0.77 -2.79
CA PHE A 26 -3.46 -2.17 -3.14
C PHE A 26 -2.45 -3.05 -2.41
N LEU A 27 -2.77 -4.35 -2.29
CA LEU A 27 -1.88 -5.27 -1.59
C LEU A 27 -0.65 -5.59 -2.43
N ASP A 28 0.50 -5.72 -1.76
CA ASP A 28 1.71 -6.27 -2.35
C ASP A 28 1.50 -7.78 -2.57
N ILE A 29 1.73 -8.25 -3.80
CA ILE A 29 1.53 -9.68 -4.14
C ILE A 29 2.62 -10.57 -3.56
N SER A 30 3.74 -9.99 -3.13
CA SER A 30 4.82 -10.68 -2.43
C SER A 30 5.01 -10.05 -1.06
N PRO A 31 4.02 -10.20 -0.15
CA PRO A 31 3.99 -9.41 1.07
C PRO A 31 4.96 -9.94 2.13
N LEU A 32 5.42 -9.04 2.99
CA LEU A 32 6.19 -9.40 4.19
C LEU A 32 5.27 -9.88 5.31
N ALA A 33 4.01 -9.44 5.28
CA ALA A 33 2.98 -9.83 6.23
C ALA A 33 1.63 -9.77 5.53
N ILE A 34 0.64 -10.51 6.02
CA ILE A 34 -0.72 -10.39 5.51
C ILE A 34 -1.20 -8.96 5.76
N GLY A 35 -1.64 -8.28 4.71
CA GLY A 35 -2.05 -6.87 4.77
C GLY A 35 -0.99 -5.90 4.31
N HIS A 36 0.22 -6.34 3.97
CA HIS A 36 1.25 -5.46 3.41
C HIS A 36 0.68 -4.73 2.19
N THR A 37 0.52 -3.42 2.32
CA THR A 37 -0.18 -2.58 1.35
C THR A 37 0.80 -1.59 0.72
N LEU A 38 0.58 -1.28 -0.56
CA LEU A 38 1.32 -0.25 -1.27
C LEU A 38 0.38 0.93 -1.52
N VAL A 39 0.86 2.14 -1.27
CA VAL A 39 0.11 3.37 -1.52
C VAL A 39 0.86 4.19 -2.56
N ILE A 40 0.18 4.57 -3.62
CA ILE A 40 0.79 5.28 -4.73
C ILE A 40 0.00 6.53 -5.11
N PRO A 41 0.67 7.57 -5.62
CA PRO A 41 -0.02 8.62 -6.35
C PRO A 41 -0.38 8.10 -7.75
N ARG A 42 -1.51 8.52 -8.30
CA ARG A 42 -1.84 8.20 -9.69
C ARG A 42 -0.90 8.90 -10.66
N GLN A 43 -0.40 10.07 -10.25
CA GLN A 43 0.64 10.78 -11.00
C GLN A 43 1.93 9.93 -11.00
N GLU A 44 2.44 9.61 -12.19
CA GLU A 44 3.65 8.80 -12.32
C GLU A 44 4.87 9.66 -12.01
N THR A 45 5.44 9.45 -10.83
CA THR A 45 6.63 10.14 -10.34
C THR A 45 7.51 9.08 -9.71
N ASP A 46 8.76 8.96 -10.16
CA ASP A 46 9.67 7.91 -9.69
C ASP A 46 10.06 8.12 -8.22
N TYR A 47 10.50 9.32 -7.89
CA TYR A 47 11.08 9.63 -6.59
C TYR A 47 10.08 10.44 -5.76
N ILE A 48 9.76 9.94 -4.57
CA ILE A 48 8.71 10.56 -3.74
C ILE A 48 9.02 12.03 -3.40
N PHE A 49 10.30 12.38 -3.26
CA PHE A 49 10.69 13.74 -2.92
C PHE A 49 10.67 14.69 -4.13
N ASP A 50 10.35 14.20 -5.31
CA ASP A 50 10.09 15.03 -6.48
C ASP A 50 8.62 15.45 -6.57
N LEU A 51 7.75 14.92 -5.71
CA LEU A 51 6.37 15.38 -5.62
C LEU A 51 6.37 16.80 -5.03
N ASP A 52 5.44 17.64 -5.50
CA ASP A 52 5.29 18.96 -4.90
C ASP A 52 4.73 18.84 -3.47
N ASP A 53 4.86 19.91 -2.69
CA ASP A 53 4.48 19.90 -1.27
C ASP A 53 3.01 19.56 -1.08
N ASP A 54 2.13 20.09 -1.94
CA ASP A 54 0.69 19.82 -1.83
C ASP A 54 0.40 18.34 -2.07
N THR A 55 0.96 17.77 -3.13
CA THR A 55 0.75 16.35 -3.45
C THR A 55 1.35 15.45 -2.38
N LEU A 56 2.55 15.76 -1.90
CA LEU A 56 3.20 14.98 -0.84
C LEU A 56 2.38 15.01 0.45
N THR A 57 1.89 16.18 0.82
CA THR A 57 1.04 16.34 2.01
C THR A 57 -0.25 15.54 1.88
N ALA A 58 -0.92 15.65 0.74
CA ALA A 58 -2.16 14.93 0.49
C ALA A 58 -1.93 13.40 0.47
N LEU A 59 -0.81 12.96 -0.11
CA LEU A 59 -0.42 11.54 -0.11
C LEU A 59 -0.24 11.02 1.31
N GLN A 60 0.43 11.77 2.18
CA GLN A 60 0.65 11.34 3.56
C GLN A 60 -0.67 11.27 4.33
N VAL A 61 -1.58 12.20 4.11
CA VAL A 61 -2.89 12.17 4.77
C VAL A 61 -3.71 10.98 4.29
N PHE A 62 -3.72 10.72 2.98
CA PHE A 62 -4.37 9.53 2.43
C PHE A 62 -3.76 8.24 3.01
N THR A 63 -2.43 8.19 3.09
CA THR A 63 -1.70 7.05 3.65
C THR A 63 -2.08 6.80 5.10
N LYS A 64 -2.26 7.86 5.89
CA LYS A 64 -2.72 7.73 7.28
C LYS A 64 -4.08 7.03 7.35
N LYS A 65 -5.01 7.40 6.47
CA LYS A 65 -6.34 6.77 6.42
C LYS A 65 -6.23 5.29 6.07
N VAL A 66 -5.39 4.96 5.09
CA VAL A 66 -5.15 3.57 4.71
C VAL A 66 -4.54 2.79 5.87
N ALA A 67 -3.58 3.39 6.58
CA ALA A 67 -2.94 2.75 7.74
C ALA A 67 -3.94 2.48 8.87
N LEU A 68 -4.86 3.40 9.13
CA LEU A 68 -5.93 3.21 10.12
C LEU A 68 -6.85 2.05 9.71
N ALA A 69 -7.24 2.01 8.44
CA ALA A 69 -8.08 0.94 7.90
C ALA A 69 -7.34 -0.41 7.97
N LEU A 70 -6.07 -0.42 7.60
CA LEU A 70 -5.23 -1.62 7.65
C LEU A 70 -5.14 -2.18 9.06
N ARG A 71 -4.88 -1.33 10.04
CA ARG A 71 -4.76 -1.77 11.43
C ARG A 71 -6.06 -2.32 11.97
N ALA A 72 -7.19 -1.76 11.56
CA ALA A 72 -8.51 -2.25 11.94
C ALA A 72 -8.80 -3.62 11.32
N ALA A 73 -8.43 -3.82 10.05
CA ALA A 73 -8.66 -5.08 9.33
C ALA A 73 -7.66 -6.17 9.73
N CYS A 74 -6.40 -5.78 9.99
CA CYS A 74 -5.30 -6.67 10.31
C CYS A 74 -4.67 -6.21 11.63
N PRO A 75 -5.24 -6.60 12.79
CA PRO A 75 -4.75 -6.12 14.08
C PRO A 75 -3.26 -6.36 14.27
N CYS A 76 -2.55 -5.32 14.72
CA CYS A 76 -1.11 -5.35 14.90
C CYS A 76 -0.72 -4.30 15.93
N ARG A 77 0.53 -4.37 16.38
CA ARG A 77 1.02 -3.37 17.35
C ARG A 77 1.10 -2.00 16.70
N LYS A 78 1.71 -1.91 15.52
CA LYS A 78 1.81 -0.68 14.72
C LYS A 78 1.87 -1.04 13.25
N VAL A 79 1.58 -0.05 12.41
CA VAL A 79 1.80 -0.15 10.97
C VAL A 79 3.08 0.61 10.66
N ALA A 80 4.04 -0.06 10.04
CA ALA A 80 5.28 0.57 9.59
C ALA A 80 5.04 1.26 8.24
N GLN A 81 5.67 2.41 8.05
CA GLN A 81 5.66 3.13 6.77
C GLN A 81 7.09 3.19 6.24
N VAL A 82 7.32 2.65 5.05
CA VAL A 82 8.64 2.57 4.44
C VAL A 82 8.58 3.01 2.98
N VAL A 83 9.57 3.77 2.53
CA VAL A 83 9.70 4.15 1.12
C VAL A 83 11.09 3.73 0.64
N LEU A 84 11.14 2.90 -0.38
CA LEU A 84 12.39 2.46 -1.02
C LEU A 84 12.44 2.87 -2.50
N GLY A 85 11.62 2.24 -3.34
CA GLY A 85 11.38 2.70 -4.71
C GLY A 85 12.50 2.43 -5.71
N LEU A 86 13.39 1.48 -5.46
CA LEU A 86 14.51 1.22 -6.38
C LEU A 86 14.14 0.27 -7.53
N GLU A 87 13.13 -0.59 -7.34
CA GLU A 87 12.77 -1.59 -8.36
C GLU A 87 11.74 -1.07 -9.35
N VAL A 88 10.71 -0.40 -8.87
CA VAL A 88 9.65 0.15 -9.74
C VAL A 88 9.77 1.67 -9.73
N PRO A 89 9.95 2.32 -10.91
CA PRO A 89 10.13 3.76 -10.99
C PRO A 89 8.81 4.53 -10.85
N HIS A 90 8.09 4.28 -9.80
CA HIS A 90 6.84 4.92 -9.44
C HIS A 90 6.80 4.97 -7.91
N ALA A 91 6.80 6.16 -7.35
CA ALA A 91 6.86 6.35 -5.90
C ALA A 91 5.75 5.55 -5.20
N HIS A 92 6.13 4.79 -4.19
CA HIS A 92 5.18 3.99 -3.42
C HIS A 92 5.60 3.89 -1.97
N ILE A 93 4.60 3.95 -1.10
CA ILE A 93 4.76 3.81 0.33
C ILE A 93 4.34 2.39 0.72
N HIS A 94 5.23 1.66 1.38
CA HIS A 94 4.91 0.37 1.98
C HIS A 94 4.27 0.59 3.34
N LEU A 95 3.10 -0.01 3.57
CA LEU A 95 2.46 -0.09 4.88
C LEU A 95 2.47 -1.55 5.31
N ILE A 96 3.14 -1.84 6.40
CA ILE A 96 3.36 -3.22 6.84
C ILE A 96 2.89 -3.39 8.28
N PRO A 97 1.86 -4.24 8.52
CA PRO A 97 1.47 -4.58 9.89
C PRO A 97 2.66 -5.26 10.59
N MET A 98 3.06 -4.75 11.75
CA MET A 98 4.19 -5.34 12.46
C MET A 98 3.88 -5.58 13.92
N GLN A 99 4.46 -6.66 14.45
CA GLN A 99 4.48 -7.00 15.86
C GLN A 99 5.87 -6.72 16.44
N SER A 100 6.90 -6.74 15.58
CA SER A 100 8.26 -6.40 15.92
C SER A 100 8.96 -5.79 14.70
N GLU A 101 10.11 -5.14 14.92
CA GLU A 101 10.87 -4.53 13.83
C GLU A 101 11.39 -5.58 12.83
N ALA A 102 11.58 -6.82 13.27
CA ALA A 102 12.01 -7.92 12.40
C ALA A 102 10.99 -8.21 11.28
N ASP A 103 9.73 -7.85 11.46
CA ASP A 103 8.69 -8.04 10.45
C ASP A 103 8.92 -7.17 9.23
N VAL A 104 9.74 -6.13 9.33
CA VAL A 104 9.99 -5.15 8.26
C VAL A 104 11.40 -5.34 7.69
N ASP A 105 11.76 -6.59 7.41
CA ASP A 105 13.02 -6.92 6.75
C ASP A 105 12.73 -7.43 5.34
N PHE A 106 13.01 -6.60 4.34
CA PHE A 106 12.75 -6.91 2.94
C PHE A 106 13.63 -8.03 2.38
N ARG A 107 14.66 -8.43 3.12
CA ARG A 107 15.57 -9.51 2.73
C ARG A 107 15.06 -10.87 3.15
N LYS A 108 14.13 -10.93 4.09
CA LYS A 108 13.56 -12.22 4.52
C LYS A 108 12.64 -12.79 3.44
N GLU A 109 12.33 -14.08 3.55
CA GLU A 109 11.42 -14.74 2.62
C GLU A 109 10.04 -14.07 2.68
N HIS A 110 9.53 -13.72 1.49
CA HIS A 110 8.19 -13.13 1.36
C HIS A 110 7.14 -14.22 1.37
N LEU A 111 5.93 -13.89 1.86
CA LEU A 111 4.82 -14.82 1.89
C LEU A 111 4.24 -15.02 0.48
N SER A 112 3.52 -16.13 0.30
CA SER A 112 2.78 -16.42 -0.94
C SER A 112 1.34 -16.81 -0.58
N PRO A 113 0.54 -15.85 -0.10
CA PRO A 113 -0.83 -16.16 0.32
C PRO A 113 -1.70 -16.60 -0.85
N ALA A 114 -2.70 -17.44 -0.56
CA ALA A 114 -3.68 -17.82 -1.57
C ALA A 114 -4.47 -16.60 -2.06
N PRO A 115 -4.91 -16.58 -3.32
CA PRO A 115 -5.70 -15.46 -3.85
C PRO A 115 -6.94 -15.15 -3.02
N GLU A 116 -7.60 -16.16 -2.45
CA GLU A 116 -8.78 -15.96 -1.60
C GLU A 116 -8.43 -15.17 -0.34
N VAL A 117 -7.28 -15.43 0.26
CA VAL A 117 -6.80 -14.72 1.45
C VAL A 117 -6.48 -13.28 1.09
N MET A 118 -5.84 -13.06 -0.05
CA MET A 118 -5.50 -11.72 -0.54
C MET A 118 -6.77 -10.91 -0.79
N GLN A 119 -7.75 -11.49 -1.48
CA GLN A 119 -8.99 -10.78 -1.78
C GLN A 119 -9.79 -10.46 -0.52
N GLN A 120 -9.91 -11.41 0.41
CA GLN A 120 -10.61 -11.18 1.66
C GLN A 120 -9.93 -10.08 2.48
N THR A 121 -8.61 -10.07 2.51
CA THR A 121 -7.84 -9.06 3.23
C THR A 121 -8.07 -7.67 2.62
N ALA A 122 -7.97 -7.56 1.31
CA ALA A 122 -8.22 -6.30 0.61
C ALA A 122 -9.65 -5.81 0.85
N ASP A 123 -10.64 -6.70 0.77
CA ASP A 123 -12.04 -6.35 0.99
C ASP A 123 -12.28 -5.80 2.40
N ARG A 124 -11.64 -6.40 3.41
CA ARG A 124 -11.76 -5.92 4.79
C ARG A 124 -11.11 -4.56 4.98
N ILE A 125 -9.94 -4.34 4.37
CA ILE A 125 -9.28 -3.04 4.43
C ILE A 125 -10.16 -1.99 3.74
N PHE A 126 -10.69 -2.32 2.57
CA PHE A 126 -11.56 -1.41 1.82
C PHE A 126 -12.81 -1.05 2.64
N ALA A 127 -13.43 -2.01 3.28
CA ALA A 127 -14.61 -1.78 4.13
C ALA A 127 -14.27 -0.83 5.29
N GLU A 128 -13.14 -1.03 5.95
CA GLU A 128 -12.69 -0.16 7.04
C GLU A 128 -12.37 1.25 6.52
N PHE A 129 -11.76 1.35 5.34
CA PHE A 129 -11.46 2.63 4.72
C PHE A 129 -12.72 3.43 4.43
N GLN A 130 -13.79 2.77 3.98
CA GLN A 130 -15.07 3.42 3.67
C GLN A 130 -15.77 3.99 4.90
N LYS A 131 -15.41 3.54 6.09
CA LYS A 131 -15.99 4.06 7.35
C LYS A 131 -15.35 5.37 7.82
N LEU A 132 -14.22 5.75 7.24
CA LEU A 132 -13.46 6.92 7.67
C LEU A 132 -13.98 8.22 7.05
#